data_da97f4399cba53079a97119036e01be5
#
_entry.id   da97f4399cba53079a97119036e01be5
#
_cell.length_a   1.000
_cell.length_b   1.000
_cell.length_c   1.000
_cell.angle_alpha   90.00
_cell.angle_beta   90.00
_cell.angle_gamma   90.00
#
_symmetry.space_group_name_H-M   'P 1'
#
loop_
_entity.id
_entity.type
_entity.pdbx_description
1 polymer ?
#
loop_
_entity_poly.entity_id
_entity_poly.type
_entity_poly.pdbx_seq_one_letter_code
_entity_poly.pdbx_strand_id
1 'polypeptide(L)'
;MPNTPGTASTSTTLGAPTRIVILGGGFGGVILTRRLESLVGARRDVEIVLVSRDNFFLITPLLFEACSGTLELRHCSQPIRPFLKHARFIEATAHAIDLERRTVSLTVSEGTVQDLPYDHLVLALGAKTNERLIPGSSQAFTFKTVADAIVLRNHLIERFERADVETDPVKKRRLLTVVVIGAGLVGTELVGELTAFVDEIVRWYRTIR
;
A
#
# COMPACT_ATOMS: atom_id res chain seq x y z
N MET A 1 53.33 47.66 16.25
CA MET A 1 52.11 46.86 16.31
C MET A 1 52.00 46.07 15.02
N PRO A 2 52.18 44.74 14.99
CA PRO A 2 52.09 43.97 13.72
C PRO A 2 50.60 43.62 13.45
N ASN A 3 50.27 43.82 12.18
CA ASN A 3 49.01 43.56 11.56
C ASN A 3 48.75 42.05 11.47
N THR A 4 47.66 41.55 12.07
CA THR A 4 47.22 40.16 11.97
C THR A 4 46.45 40.00 10.65
N PRO A 5 46.79 39.01 9.80
CA PRO A 5 45.97 38.74 8.60
C PRO A 5 44.67 38.04 9.00
N GLY A 6 43.53 38.64 8.57
CA GLY A 6 42.21 38.07 8.73
C GLY A 6 42.11 36.76 7.96
N THR A 7 41.71 35.72 8.67
CA THR A 7 41.34 34.41 8.11
C THR A 7 40.06 34.58 7.27
N ALA A 8 40.20 34.54 5.95
CA ALA A 8 39.09 34.42 5.04
C ALA A 8 38.43 33.05 5.23
N SER A 9 37.23 33.04 5.79
CA SER A 9 36.37 31.84 5.82
C SER A 9 35.90 31.58 4.38
N THR A 10 36.48 30.58 3.74
CA THR A 10 35.96 29.99 2.51
C THR A 10 34.65 29.33 2.82
N SER A 11 33.53 30.02 2.59
CA SER A 11 32.21 29.40 2.51
C SER A 11 32.17 28.53 1.25
N THR A 12 32.40 27.24 1.42
CA THR A 12 32.15 26.25 0.37
C THR A 12 30.64 26.27 0.09
N THR A 13 30.22 26.88 -0.98
CA THR A 13 28.85 26.76 -1.52
C THR A 13 28.67 25.30 -1.93
N LEU A 14 28.04 24.50 -1.03
CA LEU A 14 27.57 23.17 -1.39
C LEU A 14 26.58 23.34 -2.54
N GLY A 15 26.86 22.70 -3.68
CA GLY A 15 25.90 22.60 -4.80
C GLY A 15 24.58 22.01 -4.32
N ALA A 16 23.52 22.13 -5.14
CA ALA A 16 22.24 21.51 -4.81
C ALA A 16 22.43 20.00 -4.55
N PRO A 17 21.77 19.44 -3.52
CA PRO A 17 21.92 18.03 -3.18
C PRO A 17 21.41 17.14 -4.32
N THR A 18 22.08 16.00 -4.53
CA THR A 18 21.62 14.94 -5.43
C THR A 18 20.29 14.39 -4.90
N ARG A 19 19.23 14.53 -5.68
CA ARG A 19 17.89 14.14 -5.26
C ARG A 19 17.51 12.75 -5.79
N ILE A 20 17.20 11.82 -4.86
CA ILE A 20 16.68 10.50 -5.16
C ILE A 20 15.19 10.50 -4.85
N VAL A 21 14.36 10.39 -5.89
CA VAL A 21 12.90 10.32 -5.75
C VAL A 21 12.44 8.86 -5.85
N ILE A 22 11.64 8.42 -4.88
CA ILE A 22 11.07 7.06 -4.82
C ILE A 22 9.54 7.22 -4.89
N LEU A 23 8.91 6.63 -5.90
CA LEU A 23 7.46 6.66 -6.07
C LEU A 23 6.84 5.36 -5.57
N GLY A 24 6.01 5.46 -4.52
CA GLY A 24 5.25 4.36 -3.93
C GLY A 24 5.64 4.03 -2.50
N GLY A 25 4.65 4.10 -1.58
CA GLY A 25 4.78 3.85 -0.13
C GLY A 25 4.51 2.39 0.28
N GLY A 26 4.58 1.43 -0.65
CA GLY A 26 4.48 0.00 -0.36
C GLY A 26 5.80 -0.61 0.11
N PHE A 27 5.86 -1.96 0.16
CA PHE A 27 7.06 -2.70 0.61
C PHE A 27 8.34 -2.26 -0.09
N GLY A 28 8.34 -2.19 -1.43
CA GLY A 28 9.52 -1.82 -2.19
C GLY A 28 10.02 -0.42 -1.86
N GLY A 29 9.13 0.56 -1.85
CA GLY A 29 9.49 1.96 -1.61
C GLY A 29 9.95 2.23 -0.19
N VAL A 30 9.22 1.76 0.82
CA VAL A 30 9.56 1.97 2.24
C VAL A 30 10.88 1.26 2.60
N ILE A 31 11.05 0.00 2.19
CA ILE A 31 12.28 -0.75 2.50
C ILE A 31 13.48 -0.13 1.79
N LEU A 32 13.34 0.26 0.51
CA LEU A 32 14.42 0.94 -0.21
C LEU A 32 14.78 2.27 0.45
N THR A 33 13.78 3.09 0.80
CA THR A 33 14.01 4.37 1.48
C THR A 33 14.82 4.18 2.75
N ARG A 34 14.41 3.25 3.62
CA ARG A 34 15.14 2.93 4.86
C ARG A 34 16.56 2.45 4.60
N ARG A 35 16.75 1.65 3.54
CA ARG A 35 18.09 1.18 3.17
C ARG A 35 18.97 2.32 2.69
N LEU A 36 18.46 3.20 1.84
CA LEU A 36 19.17 4.39 1.39
C LEU A 36 19.51 5.33 2.57
N GLU A 37 18.57 5.56 3.48
CA GLU A 37 18.84 6.33 4.71
C GLU A 37 20.02 5.77 5.50
N SER A 38 20.12 4.45 5.63
CA SER A 38 21.22 3.81 6.34
C SER A 38 22.58 3.96 5.65
N LEU A 39 22.58 4.14 4.32
CA LEU A 39 23.80 4.24 3.52
C LEU A 39 24.25 5.68 3.32
N VAL A 40 23.31 6.59 3.06
CA VAL A 40 23.62 7.96 2.62
C VAL A 40 22.79 9.03 3.33
N GLY A 41 21.86 8.68 4.22
CA GLY A 41 20.91 9.64 4.80
C GLY A 41 21.55 10.71 5.71
N ALA A 42 22.75 10.46 6.24
CA ALA A 42 23.51 11.46 7.01
C ALA A 42 24.28 12.45 6.12
N ARG A 43 24.34 12.23 4.81
CA ARG A 43 25.03 13.11 3.86
C ARG A 43 24.21 14.34 3.56
N ARG A 44 24.82 15.51 3.59
CA ARG A 44 24.15 16.79 3.28
C ARG A 44 24.02 17.06 1.79
N ASP A 45 24.77 16.33 0.97
CA ASP A 45 24.78 16.40 -0.49
C ASP A 45 23.79 15.42 -1.16
N VAL A 46 22.97 14.71 -0.37
CA VAL A 46 21.93 13.78 -0.85
C VAL A 46 20.60 14.10 -0.19
N GLU A 47 19.54 14.20 -0.99
CA GLU A 47 18.15 14.31 -0.54
C GLU A 47 17.39 13.08 -1.01
N ILE A 48 16.78 12.33 -0.07
CA ILE A 48 15.90 11.19 -0.36
C ILE A 48 14.47 11.65 -0.20
N VAL A 49 13.63 11.47 -1.23
CA VAL A 49 12.22 11.84 -1.22
C VAL A 49 11.37 10.62 -1.53
N LEU A 50 10.52 10.21 -0.58
CA LEU A 50 9.50 9.19 -0.77
C LEU A 50 8.17 9.86 -1.06
N VAL A 51 7.58 9.55 -2.21
CA VAL A 51 6.27 10.03 -2.63
C VAL A 51 5.28 8.87 -2.60
N SER A 52 4.15 9.05 -1.93
CA SER A 52 3.06 8.06 -1.93
C SER A 52 1.71 8.73 -1.86
N ARG A 53 0.71 8.14 -2.51
CA ARG A 53 -0.67 8.59 -2.43
C ARG A 53 -1.25 8.45 -1.03
N ASP A 54 -0.88 7.36 -0.34
CA ASP A 54 -1.33 7.05 1.01
C ASP A 54 -0.20 7.35 1.99
N ASN A 55 -0.52 7.90 3.16
CA ASN A 55 0.45 8.25 4.21
C ASN A 55 0.75 7.09 5.18
N PHE A 56 0.25 5.92 4.86
CA PHE A 56 0.45 4.69 5.63
C PHE A 56 1.06 3.57 4.78
N PHE A 57 1.79 2.71 5.44
CA PHE A 57 2.32 1.48 4.90
C PHE A 57 1.34 0.34 5.19
N LEU A 58 0.80 -0.29 4.16
CA LEU A 58 -0.11 -1.41 4.27
C LEU A 58 0.66 -2.73 4.29
N ILE A 59 0.51 -3.49 5.37
CA ILE A 59 1.07 -4.84 5.51
C ILE A 59 0.07 -5.81 4.87
N THR A 60 0.11 -5.90 3.54
CA THR A 60 -0.86 -6.67 2.76
C THR A 60 -1.03 -8.14 3.16
N PRO A 61 0.01 -8.88 3.63
CA PRO A 61 -0.18 -10.24 4.12
C PRO A 61 -1.16 -10.35 5.31
N LEU A 62 -1.31 -9.30 6.11
CA LEU A 62 -2.24 -9.29 7.26
C LEU A 62 -3.70 -9.01 6.87
N LEU A 63 -3.98 -8.74 5.60
CA LEU A 63 -5.35 -8.51 5.14
C LEU A 63 -6.23 -9.76 5.22
N PHE A 64 -5.63 -10.94 5.17
CA PHE A 64 -6.36 -12.21 5.26
C PHE A 64 -6.98 -12.37 6.64
N GLU A 65 -6.18 -12.24 7.70
CA GLU A 65 -6.62 -12.30 9.09
C GLU A 65 -7.59 -11.15 9.43
N ALA A 66 -7.39 -10.00 8.80
CA ALA A 66 -8.33 -8.88 8.96
C ALA A 66 -9.68 -9.15 8.28
N CYS A 67 -9.70 -9.87 7.16
CA CYS A 67 -10.91 -10.29 6.47
C CYS A 67 -11.68 -11.33 7.29
N SER A 68 -10.99 -12.32 7.88
CA SER A 68 -11.59 -13.32 8.78
C SER A 68 -12.03 -12.74 10.13
N GLY A 69 -11.49 -11.56 10.49
CA GLY A 69 -11.77 -10.92 11.78
C GLY A 69 -10.86 -11.38 12.92
N THR A 70 -9.89 -12.24 12.64
CA THR A 70 -8.86 -12.68 13.60
C THR A 70 -7.94 -11.53 14.00
N LEU A 71 -7.72 -10.56 13.08
CA LEU A 71 -6.91 -9.36 13.31
C LEU A 71 -7.75 -8.09 13.09
N GLU A 72 -7.55 -7.08 13.93
CA GLU A 72 -8.16 -5.78 13.69
C GLU A 72 -7.50 -5.06 12.49
N LEU A 73 -8.33 -4.48 11.62
CA LEU A 73 -7.90 -3.79 10.40
C LEU A 73 -6.86 -2.71 10.63
N ARG A 74 -6.93 -1.99 11.76
CA ARG A 74 -5.95 -0.95 12.12
C ARG A 74 -4.52 -1.49 12.26
N HIS A 75 -4.35 -2.77 12.56
CA HIS A 75 -3.03 -3.40 12.69
C HIS A 75 -2.39 -3.74 11.34
N CYS A 76 -3.18 -3.75 10.26
CA CYS A 76 -2.66 -3.97 8.90
C CYS A 76 -1.95 -2.74 8.33
N SER A 77 -2.10 -1.57 8.94
CA SER A 77 -1.51 -0.33 8.44
C SER A 77 -0.67 0.37 9.49
N GLN A 78 0.43 0.97 9.04
CA GLN A 78 1.33 1.73 9.90
C GLN A 78 1.64 3.08 9.24
N PRO A 79 1.64 4.21 9.97
CA PRO A 79 2.04 5.49 9.40
C PRO A 79 3.45 5.43 8.82
N ILE A 80 3.65 5.99 7.61
CA ILE A 80 4.97 5.95 6.94
C ILE A 80 6.00 6.82 7.66
N ARG A 81 5.63 8.02 8.12
CA ARG A 81 6.57 9.00 8.67
C ARG A 81 7.43 8.49 9.83
N PRO A 82 6.93 7.69 10.79
CA PRO A 82 7.77 7.12 11.86
C PRO A 82 8.84 6.14 11.38
N PHE A 83 8.71 5.58 10.17
CA PHE A 83 9.75 4.72 9.60
C PHE A 83 10.94 5.48 9.02
N LEU A 84 10.78 6.78 8.77
CA LEU A 84 11.77 7.62 8.10
C LEU A 84 12.57 8.41 9.13
N LYS A 85 13.89 8.50 8.92
CA LYS A 85 14.80 9.26 9.79
C LYS A 85 15.32 10.54 9.13
N HIS A 86 15.66 10.46 7.87
CA HIS A 86 16.27 11.52 7.08
C HIS A 86 15.52 11.84 5.79
N ALA A 87 14.78 10.85 5.26
CA ALA A 87 14.03 11.01 4.02
C ALA A 87 12.83 11.93 4.22
N ARG A 88 12.59 12.78 3.23
CA ARG A 88 11.39 13.59 3.13
C ARG A 88 10.24 12.75 2.60
N PHE A 89 9.08 12.79 3.25
CA PHE A 89 7.85 12.17 2.77
C PHE A 89 6.91 13.22 2.17
N ILE A 90 6.40 12.94 0.97
CA ILE A 90 5.37 13.75 0.31
C ILE A 90 4.16 12.85 0.06
N GLU A 91 3.02 13.22 0.66
CA GLU A 91 1.73 12.62 0.32
C GLU A 91 1.19 13.28 -0.94
N ALA A 92 1.27 12.54 -2.05
CA ALA A 92 0.87 13.03 -3.37
C ALA A 92 0.61 11.87 -4.35
N THR A 93 -0.19 12.17 -5.37
CA THR A 93 -0.37 11.28 -6.53
C THR A 93 0.56 11.72 -7.66
N ALA A 94 1.42 10.81 -8.11
CA ALA A 94 2.25 11.03 -9.30
C ALA A 94 1.41 10.76 -10.57
N HIS A 95 1.36 11.72 -11.49
CA HIS A 95 0.57 11.65 -12.73
C HIS A 95 1.43 11.42 -13.97
N ALA A 96 2.58 12.10 -14.04
CA ALA A 96 3.43 12.05 -15.20
C ALA A 96 4.91 12.09 -14.78
N ILE A 97 5.75 11.53 -15.64
CA ILE A 97 7.21 11.55 -15.51
C ILE A 97 7.75 12.11 -16.82
N ASP A 98 8.50 13.20 -16.74
CA ASP A 98 9.26 13.75 -17.84
C ASP A 98 10.73 13.30 -17.68
N LEU A 99 11.14 12.38 -18.54
CA LEU A 99 12.50 11.82 -18.51
C LEU A 99 13.56 12.79 -19.04
N GLU A 100 13.19 13.69 -19.95
CA GLU A 100 14.10 14.68 -20.53
C GLU A 100 14.40 15.79 -19.53
N ARG A 101 13.34 16.32 -18.90
CA ARG A 101 13.45 17.34 -17.85
C ARG A 101 13.80 16.78 -16.48
N ARG A 102 13.74 15.45 -16.32
CA ARG A 102 13.91 14.74 -15.04
C ARG A 102 13.01 15.30 -13.96
N THR A 103 11.71 15.38 -14.25
CA THR A 103 10.69 15.84 -13.30
C THR A 103 9.55 14.84 -13.17
N VAL A 104 8.93 14.82 -11.99
CA VAL A 104 7.69 14.08 -11.72
C VAL A 104 6.61 15.09 -11.39
N SER A 105 5.51 15.09 -12.14
CA SER A 105 4.34 15.91 -11.83
C SER A 105 3.48 15.25 -10.78
N LEU A 106 3.28 15.92 -9.67
CA LEU A 106 2.57 15.46 -8.48
C LEU A 106 1.30 16.29 -8.25
N THR A 107 0.20 15.65 -7.88
CA THR A 107 -0.92 16.33 -7.23
C THR A 107 -0.85 16.09 -5.73
N VAL A 108 -0.66 17.15 -4.97
CA VAL A 108 -0.76 17.20 -3.51
C VAL A 108 -2.21 17.44 -3.08
N SER A 109 -2.47 17.54 -1.78
CA SER A 109 -3.80 17.88 -1.25
C SER A 109 -4.42 19.09 -1.95
N GLU A 110 -5.75 19.10 -2.07
CA GLU A 110 -6.56 20.18 -2.70
C GLU A 110 -6.34 20.35 -4.22
N GLY A 111 -5.76 19.35 -4.89
CA GLY A 111 -5.60 19.37 -6.34
C GLY A 111 -4.46 20.25 -6.86
N THR A 112 -3.62 20.80 -5.98
CA THR A 112 -2.43 21.57 -6.40
C THR A 112 -1.44 20.66 -7.10
N VAL A 113 -1.05 21.04 -8.32
CA VAL A 113 -0.03 20.33 -9.10
C VAL A 113 1.32 21.01 -8.90
N GLN A 114 2.36 20.21 -8.66
CA GLN A 114 3.74 20.66 -8.57
C GLN A 114 4.68 19.69 -9.26
N ASP A 115 5.74 20.21 -9.86
CA ASP A 115 6.80 19.39 -10.43
C ASP A 115 7.93 19.17 -9.42
N LEU A 116 8.32 17.92 -9.25
CA LEU A 116 9.43 17.51 -8.39
C LEU A 116 10.60 17.07 -9.27
N PRO A 117 11.70 17.85 -9.35
CA PRO A 117 12.88 17.45 -10.08
C PRO A 117 13.62 16.31 -9.36
N TYR A 118 14.30 15.45 -10.12
CA TYR A 118 15.11 14.34 -9.62
C TYR A 118 16.41 14.17 -10.38
N ASP A 119 17.44 13.64 -9.71
CA ASP A 119 18.65 13.10 -10.33
C ASP A 119 18.52 11.60 -10.56
N HIS A 120 17.91 10.90 -9.57
CA HIS A 120 17.59 9.48 -9.64
C HIS A 120 16.12 9.25 -9.32
N LEU A 121 15.47 8.42 -10.15
CA LEU A 121 14.06 8.06 -9.96
C LEU A 121 13.91 6.55 -9.79
N VAL A 122 13.15 6.15 -8.76
CA VAL A 122 12.80 4.76 -8.52
C VAL A 122 11.29 4.59 -8.57
N LEU A 123 10.83 3.64 -9.38
CA LEU A 123 9.43 3.27 -9.52
C LEU A 123 9.14 2.05 -8.62
N ALA A 124 8.44 2.27 -7.51
CA ALA A 124 8.01 1.24 -6.57
C ALA A 124 6.47 1.23 -6.42
N LEU A 125 5.75 1.48 -7.52
CA LEU A 125 4.30 1.73 -7.56
C LEU A 125 3.45 0.47 -7.30
N GLY A 126 4.08 -0.70 -7.23
CA GLY A 126 3.37 -1.97 -7.06
C GLY A 126 2.60 -2.38 -8.32
N ALA A 127 1.47 -3.08 -8.12
CA ALA A 127 0.63 -3.56 -9.21
C ALA A 127 -0.84 -3.33 -8.89
N LYS A 128 -1.70 -3.30 -9.90
CA LYS A 128 -3.15 -3.35 -9.78
C LYS A 128 -3.65 -4.75 -10.13
N THR A 129 -4.76 -5.16 -9.53
CA THR A 129 -5.46 -6.38 -9.92
C THR A 129 -5.92 -6.27 -11.37
N ASN A 130 -5.63 -7.28 -12.18
CA ASN A 130 -6.14 -7.34 -13.56
C ASN A 130 -7.53 -8.01 -13.56
N GLU A 131 -8.56 -7.20 -13.49
CA GLU A 131 -9.96 -7.65 -13.45
C GLU A 131 -10.48 -8.20 -14.78
N ARG A 132 -9.66 -8.15 -15.85
CA ARG A 132 -10.02 -8.62 -17.19
C ARG A 132 -9.25 -9.87 -17.63
N LEU A 133 -8.55 -10.52 -16.72
CA LEU A 133 -7.71 -11.67 -17.04
C LEU A 133 -8.54 -12.88 -17.52
N ILE A 134 -9.73 -13.05 -16.95
CA ILE A 134 -10.65 -14.14 -17.27
C ILE A 134 -12.03 -13.53 -17.58
N PRO A 135 -12.76 -14.02 -18.61
CA PRO A 135 -14.12 -13.55 -18.87
C PRO A 135 -15.01 -13.63 -17.63
N GLY A 136 -15.63 -12.52 -17.25
CA GLY A 136 -16.49 -12.41 -16.07
C GLY A 136 -15.78 -12.06 -14.76
N SER A 137 -14.44 -12.05 -14.70
CA SER A 137 -13.71 -11.74 -13.47
C SER A 137 -13.90 -10.30 -12.97
N SER A 138 -14.36 -9.38 -13.83
CA SER A 138 -14.74 -8.02 -13.42
C SER A 138 -15.97 -7.96 -12.50
N GLN A 139 -16.71 -9.06 -12.35
CA GLN A 139 -17.82 -9.18 -11.40
C GLN A 139 -17.39 -9.72 -10.03
N ALA A 140 -16.15 -10.18 -9.91
CA ALA A 140 -15.59 -10.67 -8.66
C ALA A 140 -15.09 -9.50 -7.78
N PHE A 141 -15.04 -9.73 -6.48
CA PHE A 141 -14.36 -8.83 -5.55
C PHE A 141 -12.84 -8.89 -5.77
N THR A 142 -12.19 -7.75 -5.66
CA THR A 142 -10.73 -7.68 -5.58
C THR A 142 -10.28 -7.89 -4.12
N PHE A 143 -9.03 -8.30 -3.93
CA PHE A 143 -8.45 -8.46 -2.59
C PHE A 143 -7.04 -7.89 -2.56
N LYS A 144 -6.91 -6.61 -2.26
CA LYS A 144 -5.64 -5.90 -2.26
C LYS A 144 -5.54 -4.74 -1.28
N THR A 145 -6.67 -4.19 -0.87
CA THR A 145 -6.75 -3.02 0.02
C THR A 145 -7.52 -3.35 1.29
N VAL A 146 -7.40 -2.50 2.31
CA VAL A 146 -8.23 -2.59 3.52
C VAL A 146 -9.72 -2.54 3.18
N ALA A 147 -10.10 -1.69 2.24
CA ALA A 147 -11.48 -1.58 1.79
C ALA A 147 -11.97 -2.90 1.17
N ASP A 148 -11.16 -3.57 0.37
CA ASP A 148 -11.50 -4.87 -0.21
C ASP A 148 -11.76 -5.92 0.87
N ALA A 149 -10.92 -5.97 1.90
CA ALA A 149 -11.09 -6.91 3.02
C ALA A 149 -12.41 -6.67 3.78
N ILE A 150 -12.76 -5.39 4.03
CA ILE A 150 -14.03 -5.02 4.68
C ILE A 150 -15.22 -5.41 3.81
N VAL A 151 -15.20 -5.09 2.53
CA VAL A 151 -16.28 -5.37 1.60
C VAL A 151 -16.50 -6.88 1.48
N LEU A 152 -15.43 -7.66 1.32
CA LEU A 152 -15.50 -9.11 1.25
C LEU A 152 -16.06 -9.72 2.53
N ARG A 153 -15.56 -9.31 3.70
CA ARG A 153 -16.07 -9.77 5.00
C ARG A 153 -17.56 -9.51 5.16
N ASN A 154 -17.99 -8.29 4.92
CA ASN A 154 -19.39 -7.91 5.07
C ASN A 154 -20.27 -8.68 4.09
N HIS A 155 -19.81 -8.89 2.86
CA HIS A 155 -20.52 -9.70 1.88
C HIS A 155 -20.68 -11.14 2.33
N LEU A 156 -19.65 -11.77 2.88
CA LEU A 156 -19.72 -13.13 3.39
C LEU A 156 -20.73 -13.25 4.55
N ILE A 157 -20.66 -12.35 5.52
CA ILE A 157 -21.62 -12.32 6.65
C ILE A 157 -23.05 -12.18 6.10
N GLU A 158 -23.31 -11.24 5.18
CA GLU A 158 -24.64 -11.10 4.57
C GLU A 158 -25.12 -12.39 3.89
N ARG A 159 -24.20 -13.14 3.24
CA ARG A 159 -24.55 -14.43 2.63
C ARG A 159 -24.97 -15.47 3.65
N PHE A 160 -24.30 -15.53 4.78
CA PHE A 160 -24.69 -16.43 5.89
C PHE A 160 -26.03 -16.05 6.51
N GLU A 161 -26.27 -14.75 6.78
CA GLU A 161 -27.57 -14.28 7.27
C GLU A 161 -28.71 -14.65 6.34
N ARG A 162 -28.54 -14.44 5.05
CA ARG A 162 -29.55 -14.80 4.05
C ARG A 162 -29.74 -16.31 3.90
N ALA A 163 -28.67 -17.08 4.01
CA ALA A 163 -28.75 -18.54 3.93
C ALA A 163 -29.44 -19.15 5.14
N ASP A 164 -29.31 -18.54 6.32
CA ASP A 164 -29.94 -19.06 7.54
C ASP A 164 -31.45 -19.04 7.48
N VAL A 165 -32.03 -18.07 6.81
CA VAL A 165 -33.50 -17.93 6.63
C VAL A 165 -34.02 -18.51 5.31
N GLU A 166 -33.14 -18.91 4.38
CA GLU A 166 -33.55 -19.47 3.09
C GLU A 166 -34.02 -20.92 3.26
N THR A 167 -35.21 -21.21 2.72
CA THR A 167 -35.84 -22.54 2.78
C THR A 167 -35.58 -23.40 1.56
N ASP A 168 -35.29 -22.78 0.40
CA ASP A 168 -34.94 -23.49 -0.83
C ASP A 168 -33.48 -23.98 -0.75
N PRO A 169 -33.25 -25.30 -0.76
CA PRO A 169 -31.90 -25.85 -0.61
C PRO A 169 -30.97 -25.48 -1.75
N VAL A 170 -31.49 -25.26 -2.97
CA VAL A 170 -30.66 -24.86 -4.12
C VAL A 170 -30.20 -23.41 -3.96
N LYS A 171 -31.09 -22.53 -3.53
CA LYS A 171 -30.74 -21.12 -3.29
C LYS A 171 -29.80 -21.00 -2.07
N LYS A 172 -30.06 -21.74 -1.00
CA LYS A 172 -29.18 -21.80 0.17
C LYS A 172 -27.76 -22.20 -0.23
N ARG A 173 -27.61 -23.27 -0.99
CA ARG A 173 -26.30 -23.72 -1.49
C ARG A 173 -25.60 -22.66 -2.32
N ARG A 174 -26.32 -21.92 -3.19
CA ARG A 174 -25.74 -20.81 -3.97
C ARG A 174 -25.25 -19.68 -3.08
N LEU A 175 -25.98 -19.35 -2.03
CA LEU A 175 -25.57 -18.31 -1.07
C LEU A 175 -24.28 -18.68 -0.33
N LEU A 176 -24.09 -19.97 -0.02
CA LEU A 176 -22.94 -20.49 0.71
C LEU A 176 -21.80 -20.96 -0.20
N THR A 177 -21.92 -20.77 -1.52
CA THR A 177 -20.84 -21.13 -2.45
C THR A 177 -19.95 -19.90 -2.71
N VAL A 178 -18.68 -20.02 -2.31
CA VAL A 178 -17.63 -19.01 -2.57
C VAL A 178 -16.68 -19.56 -3.61
N VAL A 179 -16.37 -18.75 -4.62
CA VAL A 179 -15.41 -19.09 -5.68
C VAL A 179 -14.23 -18.14 -5.60
N VAL A 180 -13.02 -18.67 -5.43
CA VAL A 180 -11.79 -17.90 -5.45
C VAL A 180 -11.13 -18.05 -6.82
N ILE A 181 -10.88 -16.93 -7.49
CA ILE A 181 -10.26 -16.87 -8.82
C ILE A 181 -8.75 -16.69 -8.65
N GLY A 182 -7.99 -17.72 -8.98
CA GLY A 182 -6.53 -17.75 -8.91
C GLY A 182 -6.00 -18.58 -7.74
N ALA A 183 -5.04 -19.45 -8.03
CA ALA A 183 -4.40 -20.35 -7.08
C ALA A 183 -2.93 -19.95 -6.80
N GLY A 184 -2.60 -18.66 -6.91
CA GLY A 184 -1.34 -18.10 -6.43
C GLY A 184 -1.34 -17.96 -4.90
N LEU A 185 -0.25 -17.42 -4.32
CA LEU A 185 -0.11 -17.23 -2.86
C LEU A 185 -1.34 -16.56 -2.25
N VAL A 186 -1.77 -15.44 -2.80
CA VAL A 186 -2.94 -14.68 -2.31
C VAL A 186 -4.22 -15.53 -2.30
N GLY A 187 -4.52 -16.24 -3.39
CA GLY A 187 -5.74 -17.06 -3.46
C GLY A 187 -5.69 -18.25 -2.51
N THR A 188 -4.53 -18.87 -2.34
CA THR A 188 -4.35 -20.02 -1.44
C THR A 188 -4.50 -19.59 0.04
N GLU A 189 -3.85 -18.48 0.42
CA GLU A 189 -3.96 -17.91 1.77
C GLU A 189 -5.40 -17.48 2.07
N LEU A 190 -6.06 -16.82 1.10
CA LEU A 190 -7.46 -16.42 1.26
C LEU A 190 -8.38 -17.62 1.47
N VAL A 191 -8.21 -18.72 0.74
CA VAL A 191 -9.01 -19.93 0.95
C VAL A 191 -8.79 -20.51 2.33
N GLY A 192 -7.53 -20.53 2.82
CA GLY A 192 -7.23 -21.00 4.19
C GLY A 192 -7.94 -20.16 5.25
N GLU A 193 -7.84 -18.85 5.19
CA GLU A 193 -8.48 -17.94 6.12
C GLU A 193 -10.01 -17.96 6.03
N LEU A 194 -10.58 -18.04 4.83
CA LEU A 194 -12.02 -18.17 4.64
C LEU A 194 -12.55 -19.49 5.22
N THR A 195 -11.79 -20.57 5.12
CA THR A 195 -12.17 -21.85 5.73
C THR A 195 -12.21 -21.72 7.26
N ALA A 196 -11.17 -21.15 7.88
CA ALA A 196 -11.13 -20.92 9.31
C ALA A 196 -12.27 -20.00 9.77
N PHE A 197 -12.54 -18.93 9.01
CA PHE A 197 -13.65 -18.02 9.28
C PHE A 197 -15.01 -18.74 9.25
N VAL A 198 -15.25 -19.57 8.22
CA VAL A 198 -16.49 -20.33 8.08
C VAL A 198 -16.65 -21.32 9.24
N ASP A 199 -15.59 -22.05 9.61
CA ASP A 199 -15.62 -23.00 10.73
C ASP A 199 -15.95 -22.31 12.07
N GLU A 200 -15.52 -21.06 12.22
CA GLU A 200 -15.84 -20.27 13.40
C GLU A 200 -17.28 -19.77 13.41
N ILE A 201 -17.75 -19.15 12.32
CA ILE A 201 -19.05 -18.48 12.32
C ILE A 201 -20.23 -19.43 12.15
N VAL A 202 -20.08 -20.58 11.45
CA VAL A 202 -21.17 -21.52 11.17
C VAL A 202 -21.86 -22.02 12.42
N ARG A 203 -21.16 -22.08 13.55
CA ARG A 203 -21.71 -22.50 14.85
C ARG A 203 -22.81 -21.57 15.36
N TRP A 204 -22.86 -20.35 14.89
CA TRP A 204 -23.85 -19.36 15.28
C TRP A 204 -25.13 -19.43 14.44
N TYR A 205 -25.10 -20.13 13.29
CA TYR A 205 -26.22 -20.28 12.37
C TYR A 205 -26.86 -21.65 12.51
N ARG A 206 -28.12 -21.66 12.98
CA ARG A 206 -28.81 -22.91 13.36
C ARG A 206 -29.19 -23.80 12.18
N THR A 207 -29.44 -23.20 11.02
CA THR A 207 -29.94 -23.91 9.82
C THR A 207 -28.87 -24.23 8.81
N ILE A 208 -27.62 -23.72 9.03
CA ILE A 208 -26.45 -23.96 8.19
C ILE A 208 -25.56 -25.01 8.90
N ARG A 209 -25.53 -26.21 8.34
CA ARG A 209 -24.70 -27.32 8.84
C ARG A 209 -24.09 -28.10 7.69
#